data_ec36524e733a9d5719982a1bb49d94df
#
_entry.id   ec36524e733a9d5719982a1bb49d94df
#
_cell.length_a   1.000
_cell.length_b   1.000
_cell.length_c   1.000
_cell.angle_alpha   90.00
_cell.angle_beta   90.00
_cell.angle_gamma   90.00
#
_symmetry.space_group_name_H-M   'P 1'
#
loop_
_entity.id
_entity.type
_entity.pdbx_description
1 polymer ?
#
loop_
_entity_poly.entity_id
_entity_poly.type
_entity_poly.pdbx_seq_one_letter_code
_entity_poly.pdbx_strand_id
1 'polypeptide(L)'
;MAGDITKLTAIQRRQGGSVNFNKTWSDYKNGFGVPESSYWIGNDVIHKLTNRLLNSLYVYFRFNNNSIFHQKYAEFSVGAESTNYQLHLAGPTTGSLGDRMINTGSSNTELNGMLFSTLDRDNDRYSGHCATKYSGGWWFNNCHDAYLNGPWATENWHDPWYPIIADGTNIVEVRLMIRPT
;
A
#
# COMPACT_ATOMS: atom_id res chain seq x y z
N MET A 1 30.30 -3.33 10.70
CA MET A 1 29.45 -2.26 11.25
C MET A 1 28.02 -2.75 11.09
N ALA A 2 27.35 -3.11 12.19
CA ALA A 2 25.94 -3.45 12.16
C ALA A 2 25.18 -2.15 11.82
N GLY A 3 24.55 -2.10 10.65
CA GLY A 3 23.66 -1.01 10.29
C GLY A 3 22.53 -0.94 11.34
N ASP A 4 22.09 0.26 11.65
CA ASP A 4 21.01 0.51 12.60
C ASP A 4 19.71 -0.15 12.08
N ILE A 5 19.44 -1.38 12.53
CA ILE A 5 18.27 -2.20 12.19
C ILE A 5 16.95 -1.63 12.75
N THR A 6 16.99 -0.49 13.44
CA THR A 6 15.82 0.14 14.05
C THR A 6 15.11 1.14 13.13
N LYS A 7 15.70 1.50 11.98
CA LYS A 7 15.21 2.57 11.11
C LYS A 7 14.10 2.08 10.18
N LEU A 8 12.94 2.72 10.24
CA LEU A 8 11.88 2.56 9.27
C LEU A 8 12.25 3.23 7.94
N THR A 9 12.07 2.50 6.83
CA THR A 9 12.21 3.04 5.47
C THR A 9 10.82 3.24 4.88
N ALA A 10 10.46 4.48 4.54
CA ALA A 10 9.20 4.75 3.85
C ALA A 10 9.31 4.31 2.38
N ILE A 11 8.41 3.45 1.94
CA ILE A 11 8.28 3.00 0.55
C ILE A 11 7.17 3.76 -0.17
N GLN A 12 6.22 4.30 0.58
CA GLN A 12 5.18 5.22 0.11
C GLN A 12 4.98 6.29 1.18
N ARG A 13 4.78 7.51 0.74
CA ARG A 13 4.30 8.62 1.56
C ARG A 13 3.31 9.45 0.78
N ARG A 14 2.29 9.91 1.46
CA ARG A 14 1.32 10.86 0.92
C ARG A 14 1.09 11.97 1.93
N GLN A 15 1.36 13.18 1.50
CA GLN A 15 1.14 14.41 2.27
C GLN A 15 0.84 15.53 1.29
N GLY A 16 -0.43 15.90 1.19
CA GLY A 16 -0.90 16.82 0.16
C GLY A 16 -1.18 16.17 -1.21
N GLY A 17 -1.97 16.84 -2.02
CA GLY A 17 -2.54 16.32 -3.27
C GLY A 17 -1.75 16.61 -4.55
N SER A 18 -0.51 17.12 -4.45
CA SER A 18 0.27 17.56 -5.62
C SER A 18 0.74 16.42 -6.52
N VAL A 19 0.81 15.18 -6.02
CA VAL A 19 1.24 14.01 -6.79
C VAL A 19 0.04 13.11 -7.10
N ASN A 20 -0.23 12.92 -8.38
CA ASN A 20 -1.24 11.98 -8.84
C ASN A 20 -0.72 10.54 -8.74
N PHE A 21 -1.47 9.65 -8.08
CA PHE A 21 -1.16 8.22 -7.95
C PHE A 21 -1.88 7.34 -8.97
N ASN A 22 -2.72 7.91 -9.84
CA ASN A 22 -3.30 7.19 -10.98
C ASN A 22 -2.27 7.14 -12.12
N LYS A 23 -1.36 6.17 -12.03
CA LYS A 23 -0.14 6.06 -12.82
C LYS A 23 -0.06 4.72 -13.55
N THR A 24 0.81 4.67 -14.58
CA THR A 24 1.08 3.48 -15.38
C THR A 24 1.92 2.44 -14.63
N TRP A 25 1.96 1.23 -15.19
CA TRP A 25 2.86 0.16 -14.72
C TRP A 25 4.32 0.62 -14.68
N SER A 26 4.77 1.28 -15.74
CA SER A 26 6.14 1.79 -15.82
C SER A 26 6.44 2.83 -14.74
N ASP A 27 5.49 3.71 -14.43
CA ASP A 27 5.64 4.68 -13.34
C ASP A 27 5.75 3.98 -11.98
N TYR A 28 4.85 3.03 -11.67
CA TYR A 28 4.89 2.26 -10.43
C TYR A 28 6.13 1.38 -10.33
N LYS A 29 6.60 0.81 -11.44
CA LYS A 29 7.86 0.06 -11.49
C LYS A 29 9.05 0.91 -11.06
N ASN A 30 9.19 2.09 -11.65
CA ASN A 30 10.37 2.96 -11.50
C ASN A 30 10.28 3.90 -10.30
N GLY A 31 9.06 4.18 -9.81
CA GLY A 31 8.82 5.18 -8.77
C GLY A 31 8.50 6.56 -9.31
N PHE A 32 7.79 7.37 -8.53
CA PHE A 32 7.38 8.72 -8.86
C PHE A 32 7.18 9.59 -7.62
N GLY A 33 7.08 10.90 -7.83
CA GLY A 33 6.90 11.88 -6.76
C GLY A 33 8.22 12.31 -6.10
N VAL A 34 8.12 12.97 -4.95
CA VAL A 34 9.27 13.48 -4.19
C VAL A 34 9.19 13.04 -2.73
N PRO A 35 10.29 12.52 -2.15
CA PRO A 35 10.31 11.94 -0.79
C PRO A 35 9.84 12.90 0.31
N GLU A 36 10.07 14.21 0.13
CA GLU A 36 9.73 15.25 1.11
C GLU A 36 8.23 15.50 1.22
N SER A 37 7.43 15.10 0.22
CA SER A 37 5.97 15.26 0.23
C SER A 37 5.23 13.95 -0.06
N SER A 38 5.00 13.65 -1.33
CA SER A 38 4.28 12.44 -1.74
C SER A 38 5.09 11.67 -2.76
N TYR A 39 5.27 10.36 -2.57
CA TYR A 39 6.01 9.51 -3.49
C TYR A 39 5.66 8.03 -3.34
N TRP A 40 5.95 7.29 -4.40
CA TRP A 40 6.06 5.84 -4.46
C TRP A 40 7.51 5.52 -4.84
N ILE A 41 8.20 4.70 -4.04
CA ILE A 41 9.64 4.45 -4.23
C ILE A 41 9.94 3.63 -5.50
N GLY A 42 8.97 2.89 -5.99
CA GLY A 42 9.09 1.99 -7.14
C GLY A 42 9.05 0.52 -6.77
N ASN A 43 8.27 -0.28 -7.52
CA ASN A 43 8.09 -1.70 -7.24
C ASN A 43 9.39 -2.50 -7.37
N ASP A 44 10.28 -2.13 -8.30
CA ASP A 44 11.62 -2.73 -8.43
C ASP A 44 12.48 -2.49 -7.18
N VAL A 45 12.38 -1.30 -6.60
CA VAL A 45 13.09 -0.97 -5.35
C VAL A 45 12.49 -1.72 -4.17
N ILE A 46 11.15 -1.77 -4.06
CA ILE A 46 10.47 -2.52 -2.99
C ILE A 46 10.87 -3.99 -3.06
N HIS A 47 10.84 -4.61 -4.25
CA HIS A 47 11.31 -5.97 -4.46
C HIS A 47 12.74 -6.15 -3.96
N LYS A 48 13.69 -5.30 -4.39
CA LYS A 48 15.10 -5.39 -3.99
C LYS A 48 15.32 -5.25 -2.49
N LEU A 49 14.53 -4.41 -1.82
CA LEU A 49 14.62 -4.21 -0.37
C LEU A 49 14.06 -5.40 0.42
N THR A 50 13.05 -6.10 -0.13
CA THR A 50 12.28 -7.10 0.61
C THR A 50 12.57 -8.55 0.22
N ASN A 51 13.34 -8.81 -0.85
CA ASN A 51 13.65 -10.16 -1.29
C ASN A 51 14.88 -10.80 -0.60
N ARG A 52 15.67 -10.00 0.12
CA ARG A 52 16.92 -10.47 0.75
C ARG A 52 16.82 -10.69 2.25
N LEU A 53 15.96 -9.93 2.90
CA LEU A 53 15.76 -9.94 4.35
C LEU A 53 14.27 -9.94 4.64
N LEU A 54 13.89 -10.64 5.71
CA LEU A 54 12.53 -10.54 6.23
C LEU A 54 12.27 -9.10 6.69
N ASN A 55 11.14 -8.54 6.30
CA ASN A 55 10.75 -7.18 6.65
C ASN A 55 9.38 -7.19 7.31
N SER A 56 9.17 -6.31 8.28
CA SER A 56 7.84 -5.94 8.76
C SER A 56 7.31 -4.76 7.95
N LEU A 57 6.01 -4.74 7.67
CA LEU A 57 5.30 -3.60 7.08
C LEU A 57 4.61 -2.80 8.18
N TYR A 58 4.71 -1.48 8.10
CA TYR A 58 4.01 -0.52 8.94
C TYR A 58 3.15 0.38 8.09
N VAL A 59 1.85 0.43 8.40
CA VAL A 59 0.85 1.31 7.82
C VAL A 59 0.54 2.42 8.80
N TYR A 60 0.46 3.64 8.33
CA TYR A 60 0.23 4.83 9.15
C TYR A 60 -0.74 5.78 8.46
N PHE A 61 -1.74 6.25 9.21
CA PHE A 61 -2.66 7.32 8.82
C PHE A 61 -2.67 8.41 9.88
N ARG A 62 -2.70 9.66 9.44
CA ARG A 62 -2.97 10.82 10.28
C ARG A 62 -4.09 11.67 9.67
N PHE A 63 -4.98 12.11 10.53
CA PHE A 63 -6.16 12.91 10.20
C PHE A 63 -5.98 14.38 10.57
N ASN A 64 -6.84 15.24 10.02
CA ASN A 64 -6.83 16.69 10.28
C ASN A 64 -7.07 17.07 11.75
N ASN A 65 -7.74 16.22 12.52
CA ASN A 65 -7.91 16.37 13.98
C ASN A 65 -6.72 15.82 14.79
N ASN A 66 -5.60 15.48 14.13
CA ASN A 66 -4.39 14.85 14.67
C ASN A 66 -4.56 13.42 15.22
N SER A 67 -5.71 12.76 14.99
CA SER A 67 -5.84 11.33 15.26
C SER A 67 -4.85 10.54 14.41
N ILE A 68 -4.23 9.52 15.02
CA ILE A 68 -3.27 8.63 14.37
C ILE A 68 -3.76 7.20 14.49
N PHE A 69 -3.75 6.50 13.36
CA PHE A 69 -4.04 5.07 13.28
C PHE A 69 -2.88 4.35 12.61
N HIS A 70 -2.61 3.13 13.05
CA HIS A 70 -1.51 2.34 12.51
C HIS A 70 -1.84 0.85 12.51
N GLN A 71 -1.12 0.12 11.64
CA GLN A 71 -1.15 -1.34 11.59
C GLN A 71 0.25 -1.85 11.25
N LYS A 72 0.62 -2.98 11.85
CA LYS A 72 1.88 -3.69 11.56
C LYS A 72 1.57 -5.10 11.08
N TYR A 73 2.31 -5.55 10.08
CA TYR A 73 2.41 -6.93 9.62
C TYR A 73 3.84 -7.42 9.87
N ALA A 74 3.98 -8.61 10.47
CA ALA A 74 5.29 -9.13 10.86
C ALA A 74 6.17 -9.47 9.66
N GLU A 75 5.55 -9.93 8.56
CA GLU A 75 6.24 -10.29 7.33
C GLU A 75 5.66 -9.55 6.14
N PHE A 76 6.54 -8.98 5.32
CA PHE A 76 6.21 -8.29 4.08
C PHE A 76 7.30 -8.50 3.05
N SER A 77 6.90 -8.91 1.86
CA SER A 77 7.76 -8.88 0.68
C SER A 77 6.94 -8.72 -0.60
N VAL A 78 7.62 -8.29 -1.66
CA VAL A 78 7.05 -8.13 -2.99
C VAL A 78 7.88 -8.91 -3.98
N GLY A 79 7.24 -9.74 -4.80
CA GLY A 79 7.88 -10.52 -5.85
C GLY A 79 8.51 -9.63 -6.94
N ALA A 80 9.25 -10.25 -7.87
CA ALA A 80 9.83 -9.55 -9.02
C ALA A 80 8.77 -9.17 -10.05
N GLU A 81 9.12 -8.33 -11.04
CA GLU A 81 8.22 -8.00 -12.14
C GLU A 81 7.71 -9.25 -12.89
N SER A 82 8.55 -10.27 -13.04
CA SER A 82 8.18 -11.56 -13.65
C SER A 82 7.03 -12.29 -12.93
N THR A 83 6.77 -11.95 -11.66
CA THR A 83 5.62 -12.43 -10.88
C THR A 83 4.56 -11.36 -10.71
N ASN A 84 4.55 -10.31 -11.55
CA ASN A 84 3.67 -9.14 -11.44
C ASN A 84 3.69 -8.50 -10.05
N TYR A 85 4.88 -8.42 -9.43
CA TYR A 85 5.08 -7.85 -8.09
C TYR A 85 4.15 -8.43 -7.02
N GLN A 86 3.96 -9.76 -7.04
CA GLN A 86 3.08 -10.45 -6.10
C GLN A 86 3.36 -10.07 -4.66
N LEU A 87 2.29 -9.73 -3.92
CA LEU A 87 2.34 -9.37 -2.51
C LEU A 87 2.46 -10.62 -1.63
N HIS A 88 3.38 -10.59 -0.68
CA HIS A 88 3.42 -11.55 0.43
C HIS A 88 3.33 -10.82 1.77
N LEU A 89 2.35 -11.22 2.57
CA LEU A 89 2.14 -10.75 3.94
C LEU A 89 1.91 -11.93 4.87
N ALA A 90 2.47 -11.89 6.07
CA ALA A 90 2.14 -12.84 7.12
C ALA A 90 2.09 -12.18 8.51
N GLY A 91 1.39 -12.85 9.44
CA GLY A 91 1.24 -12.41 10.81
C GLY A 91 2.43 -12.76 11.71
N PRO A 92 2.38 -12.36 12.98
CA PRO A 92 1.26 -11.68 13.61
C PRO A 92 1.05 -10.23 13.15
N THR A 93 -0.18 -9.74 13.33
CA THR A 93 -0.57 -8.36 13.03
C THR A 93 -0.91 -7.62 14.32
N THR A 94 -0.53 -6.35 14.41
CA THR A 94 -0.80 -5.50 15.59
C THR A 94 -1.06 -4.07 15.17
N GLY A 95 -1.95 -3.39 15.86
CA GLY A 95 -2.22 -1.98 15.59
C GLY A 95 -3.66 -1.58 15.94
N SER A 96 -3.98 -0.31 15.72
CA SER A 96 -5.30 0.29 16.00
C SER A 96 -6.30 0.14 14.85
N LEU A 97 -5.83 -0.23 13.64
CA LEU A 97 -6.67 -0.37 12.45
C LEU A 97 -7.33 -1.75 12.32
N GLY A 98 -6.71 -2.80 12.90
CA GLY A 98 -7.08 -4.18 12.63
C GLY A 98 -6.60 -4.67 11.25
N ASP A 99 -6.54 -5.98 11.09
CA ASP A 99 -6.09 -6.58 9.83
C ASP A 99 -7.14 -6.42 8.72
N ARG A 100 -6.72 -5.86 7.58
CA ARG A 100 -7.53 -5.68 6.37
C ARG A 100 -6.78 -6.07 5.09
N MET A 101 -5.67 -6.80 5.24
CA MET A 101 -4.88 -7.22 4.09
C MET A 101 -4.66 -8.74 4.03
N ILE A 102 -4.60 -9.44 5.18
CA ILE A 102 -4.39 -10.90 5.24
C ILE A 102 -5.72 -11.62 5.46
N ASN A 103 -6.45 -11.26 6.53
CA ASN A 103 -7.69 -11.90 6.93
C ASN A 103 -8.76 -10.81 7.12
N THR A 104 -9.46 -10.51 6.06
CA THR A 104 -10.48 -9.45 6.01
C THR A 104 -11.85 -9.95 6.42
N GLY A 105 -12.03 -11.26 6.53
CA GLY A 105 -13.33 -11.95 6.66
C GLY A 105 -14.01 -12.22 5.32
N SER A 106 -13.39 -11.83 4.21
CA SER A 106 -13.86 -12.11 2.85
C SER A 106 -12.68 -12.42 1.93
N SER A 107 -12.66 -13.61 1.34
CA SER A 107 -11.62 -13.99 0.38
C SER A 107 -11.55 -13.10 -0.86
N ASN A 108 -12.59 -12.29 -1.10
CA ASN A 108 -12.63 -11.35 -2.23
C ASN A 108 -11.84 -10.06 -1.97
N THR A 109 -11.56 -9.71 -0.72
CA THR A 109 -10.88 -8.47 -0.35
C THR A 109 -9.51 -8.70 0.29
N GLU A 110 -9.13 -9.95 0.58
CA GLU A 110 -7.79 -10.31 1.03
C GLU A 110 -6.74 -9.98 -0.04
N LEU A 111 -5.68 -9.32 0.37
CA LEU A 111 -4.64 -8.83 -0.54
C LEU A 111 -3.39 -9.71 -0.58
N ASN A 112 -3.18 -10.55 0.45
CA ASN A 112 -2.05 -11.47 0.46
C ASN A 112 -2.09 -12.41 -0.75
N GLY A 113 -0.99 -12.52 -1.46
CA GLY A 113 -0.88 -13.32 -2.68
C GLY A 113 -1.37 -12.63 -3.96
N MET A 114 -1.94 -11.41 -3.87
CA MET A 114 -2.43 -10.68 -5.03
C MET A 114 -1.29 -10.09 -5.85
N LEU A 115 -1.56 -9.95 -7.16
CA LEU A 115 -0.67 -9.33 -8.14
C LEU A 115 -0.91 -7.82 -8.17
N PHE A 116 0.09 -7.05 -8.56
CA PHE A 116 -0.05 -5.60 -8.70
C PHE A 116 -0.81 -5.26 -9.98
N SER A 117 -1.75 -4.32 -9.91
CA SER A 117 -2.50 -3.80 -11.06
C SER A 117 -2.36 -2.28 -11.14
N THR A 118 -2.33 -1.76 -12.36
CA THR A 118 -2.29 -0.33 -12.69
C THR A 118 -3.33 -0.01 -13.75
N LEU A 119 -3.55 1.27 -14.04
CA LEU A 119 -4.56 1.70 -15.02
C LEU A 119 -4.39 1.06 -16.42
N ASP A 120 -3.16 0.67 -16.78
CA ASP A 120 -2.78 0.07 -18.07
C ASP A 120 -2.44 -1.44 -17.97
N ARG A 121 -2.54 -2.05 -16.78
CA ARG A 121 -2.29 -3.48 -16.58
C ARG A 121 -3.20 -4.06 -15.51
N ASP A 122 -4.12 -4.91 -15.93
CA ASP A 122 -5.08 -5.59 -15.07
C ASP A 122 -4.59 -6.99 -14.70
N ASN A 123 -4.33 -7.20 -13.41
CA ASN A 123 -3.94 -8.49 -12.82
C ASN A 123 -4.86 -8.86 -11.64
N ASP A 124 -5.97 -8.14 -11.46
CA ASP A 124 -6.89 -8.38 -10.34
C ASP A 124 -7.87 -9.54 -10.61
N ARG A 125 -8.77 -9.81 -9.67
CA ARG A 125 -9.77 -10.89 -9.76
C ARG A 125 -11.18 -10.39 -10.02
N TYR A 126 -11.36 -9.09 -10.13
CA TYR A 126 -12.64 -8.49 -10.46
C TYR A 126 -12.93 -8.68 -11.96
N SER A 127 -14.19 -8.86 -12.34
CA SER A 127 -14.59 -8.98 -13.75
C SER A 127 -14.46 -7.68 -14.56
N GLY A 128 -14.30 -6.56 -13.88
CA GLY A 128 -13.94 -5.26 -14.46
C GLY A 128 -12.44 -5.00 -14.23
N HIS A 129 -12.07 -3.76 -13.88
CA HIS A 129 -10.69 -3.36 -13.65
C HIS A 129 -10.60 -2.45 -12.41
N CYS A 130 -10.11 -2.98 -11.29
CA CYS A 130 -10.08 -2.27 -10.01
C CYS A 130 -9.22 -1.01 -10.07
N ALA A 131 -8.03 -1.06 -10.67
CA ALA A 131 -7.13 0.10 -10.76
C ALA A 131 -7.76 1.25 -11.54
N THR A 132 -8.49 0.97 -12.61
CA THR A 132 -9.25 1.98 -13.37
C THR A 132 -10.43 2.52 -12.56
N LYS A 133 -11.17 1.62 -11.89
CA LYS A 133 -12.34 1.98 -11.08
C LYS A 133 -11.98 2.87 -9.89
N TYR A 134 -10.87 2.61 -9.24
CA TYR A 134 -10.46 3.28 -7.99
C TYR A 134 -9.28 4.26 -8.18
N SER A 135 -8.82 4.45 -9.41
CA SER A 135 -7.85 5.49 -9.80
C SER A 135 -6.50 5.42 -9.08
N GLY A 136 -5.85 4.25 -9.11
CA GLY A 136 -4.49 4.09 -8.60
C GLY A 136 -3.98 2.65 -8.70
N GLY A 137 -2.67 2.46 -8.58
CA GLY A 137 -2.04 1.14 -8.57
C GLY A 137 -2.04 0.49 -7.21
N TRP A 138 -2.33 -0.81 -7.13
CA TRP A 138 -2.38 -1.56 -5.88
C TRP A 138 -2.39 -3.08 -6.13
N TRP A 139 -2.27 -3.85 -5.06
CA TRP A 139 -2.46 -5.31 -5.08
C TRP A 139 -3.93 -5.69 -4.96
N PHE A 140 -4.73 -5.29 -5.95
CA PHE A 140 -6.17 -5.53 -5.93
C PHE A 140 -6.54 -7.01 -6.04
N ASN A 141 -7.58 -7.39 -5.30
CA ASN A 141 -8.33 -8.64 -5.43
C ASN A 141 -9.65 -8.35 -6.18
N ASN A 142 -10.79 -8.41 -5.53
CA ASN A 142 -12.11 -8.04 -6.09
C ASN A 142 -12.86 -7.09 -5.11
N CYS A 143 -12.49 -5.87 -4.78
CA CYS A 143 -11.19 -5.25 -5.10
C CYS A 143 -10.32 -5.15 -3.85
N HIS A 144 -10.80 -4.57 -2.71
CA HIS A 144 -10.00 -4.32 -1.51
C HIS A 144 -10.86 -3.94 -0.28
N ASP A 145 -10.29 -4.11 0.93
CA ASP A 145 -10.70 -3.48 2.19
C ASP A 145 -9.60 -2.55 2.73
N ALA A 146 -8.43 -2.54 2.09
CA ALA A 146 -7.31 -1.65 2.38
C ALA A 146 -6.69 -1.14 1.07
N TYR A 147 -6.60 0.18 0.91
CA TYR A 147 -6.12 0.79 -0.32
C TYR A 147 -5.50 2.18 -0.08
N LEU A 148 -4.19 2.32 -0.22
CA LEU A 148 -3.48 3.53 0.18
C LEU A 148 -3.11 4.47 -0.98
N ASN A 149 -3.37 4.09 -2.22
CA ASN A 149 -2.99 4.86 -3.41
C ASN A 149 -4.17 5.55 -4.13
N GLY A 150 -5.31 5.69 -3.47
CA GLY A 150 -6.52 6.30 -4.02
C GLY A 150 -6.45 7.82 -4.24
N PRO A 151 -7.53 8.43 -4.77
CA PRO A 151 -7.62 9.88 -5.00
C PRO A 151 -7.50 10.66 -3.69
N TRP A 152 -6.47 11.50 -3.57
CA TRP A 152 -6.07 12.15 -2.33
C TRP A 152 -7.15 13.01 -1.70
N ALA A 153 -7.41 12.77 -0.39
CA ALA A 153 -8.27 13.58 0.49
C ALA A 153 -9.68 13.84 -0.08
N THR A 154 -10.25 12.87 -0.78
CA THR A 154 -11.60 12.97 -1.36
C THR A 154 -12.48 11.81 -0.93
N GLU A 155 -13.81 12.02 -1.00
CA GLU A 155 -14.80 10.95 -0.81
C GLU A 155 -14.68 9.82 -1.87
N ASN A 156 -14.08 10.13 -3.04
CA ASN A 156 -13.82 9.14 -4.09
C ASN A 156 -12.67 8.19 -3.78
N TRP A 157 -11.91 8.43 -2.71
CA TRP A 157 -10.98 7.44 -2.19
C TRP A 157 -11.74 6.48 -1.29
N HIS A 158 -12.36 5.47 -1.89
CA HIS A 158 -13.15 4.47 -1.19
C HIS A 158 -12.28 3.49 -0.41
N ASP A 159 -12.70 3.19 0.80
CA ASP A 159 -12.16 2.15 1.67
C ASP A 159 -10.62 2.17 1.83
N PRO A 160 -10.01 3.33 2.21
CA PRO A 160 -8.59 3.33 2.55
C PRO A 160 -8.23 2.28 3.59
N TRP A 161 -9.15 2.02 4.55
CA TRP A 161 -9.06 0.94 5.54
C TRP A 161 -10.45 0.63 6.15
N TYR A 162 -11.26 -0.11 5.41
CA TYR A 162 -12.65 -0.41 5.80
C TYR A 162 -12.71 -1.33 7.04
N PRO A 163 -13.66 -1.16 7.98
CA PRO A 163 -14.65 -0.07 8.03
C PRO A 163 -14.19 1.17 8.83
N ILE A 164 -12.96 1.17 9.35
CA ILE A 164 -12.45 2.25 10.24
C ILE A 164 -12.25 3.54 9.45
N ILE A 165 -11.76 3.44 8.22
CA ILE A 165 -11.56 4.56 7.31
C ILE A 165 -12.30 4.22 6.01
N ALA A 166 -13.55 4.73 5.89
CA ALA A 166 -14.43 4.41 4.77
C ALA A 166 -14.14 5.27 3.52
N ASP A 167 -13.56 6.45 3.70
CA ASP A 167 -13.15 7.33 2.60
C ASP A 167 -11.91 8.15 2.93
N GLY A 168 -11.37 8.83 1.92
CA GLY A 168 -10.15 9.64 2.05
C GLY A 168 -10.36 11.02 2.69
N THR A 169 -11.59 11.41 3.01
CA THR A 169 -11.89 12.71 3.61
C THR A 169 -11.18 12.85 4.95
N ASN A 170 -10.60 14.03 5.21
CA ASN A 170 -9.86 14.31 6.45
C ASN A 170 -8.51 13.60 6.64
N ILE A 171 -8.08 12.74 5.73
CA ILE A 171 -6.72 12.20 5.73
C ILE A 171 -5.74 13.33 5.36
N VAL A 172 -4.72 13.54 6.20
CA VAL A 172 -3.67 14.55 5.95
C VAL A 172 -2.29 13.92 5.74
N GLU A 173 -2.12 12.66 6.12
CA GLU A 173 -0.90 11.91 5.87
C GLU A 173 -1.14 10.41 5.85
N VAL A 174 -0.49 9.73 4.91
CA VAL A 174 -0.42 8.27 4.82
C VAL A 174 1.01 7.85 4.58
N ARG A 175 1.43 6.75 5.21
CA ARG A 175 2.74 6.13 4.97
C ARG A 175 2.65 4.61 4.93
N LEU A 176 3.40 4.01 4.00
CA LEU A 176 3.84 2.63 4.07
C LEU A 176 5.34 2.63 4.37
N MET A 177 5.72 1.94 5.41
CA MET A 177 7.11 1.86 5.85
C MET A 177 7.51 0.41 6.08
N ILE A 178 8.76 0.07 5.82
CA ILE A 178 9.31 -1.26 6.09
C ILE A 178 10.46 -1.18 7.08
N ARG A 179 10.68 -2.27 7.78
CA ARG A 179 11.83 -2.47 8.67
C ARG A 179 12.31 -3.90 8.57
N PRO A 180 13.61 -4.15 8.30
CA PRO A 180 14.21 -5.47 8.44
C PRO A 180 14.04 -6.00 9.88
N THR A 181 13.73 -7.30 10.01
CA THR A 181 13.50 -8.00 11.28
C THR A 181 14.64 -8.96 11.60
#